data_70356a0ab56baefd8a0dee1398cdd0ee
#
_entry.id   70356a0ab56baefd8a0dee1398cdd0ee
#
_cell.length_a   1.000
_cell.length_b   1.000
_cell.length_c   1.000
_cell.angle_alpha   90.00
_cell.angle_beta   90.00
_cell.angle_gamma   90.00
#
_symmetry.space_group_name_H-M   'P 1'
#
loop_
_entity.id
_entity.type
_entity.pdbx_description
1 polymer ?
#
loop_
_entity_poly.entity_id
_entity_poly.type
_entity_poly.pdbx_seq_one_letter_code
_entity_poly.pdbx_strand_id
1 'polypeptide(L)'
;SVGAIVGALYASGYNVEDMEKLFLSDDFQRWLSGKVDRNYSYYYKENDSDPTLVSFSFDTRNKFRFQLPSSVVNPIQMDYAFMELFAGASAVANNNFDSLMIPFFCITSDIEAGKASIRRKGDLGQAVRASMTFPFYFTPITIDGKVMFDGGMYNNFPSQEMQEIYNPDIIIGVKISGNYPPPREGDIVSYLQNIVSKETDYNITCDNSVIIEPDLKTYGVLEFWKMKETFDIGYKAALEKISKIREFQNDSITKEEISLIREDFNKRKPSLVINNVVVEGVNKYQKSYIESSIFYNAYDINLSEQIKKNYFSLCFDRNIKSIQPFIYYNNFSQSYVLNLNVSTQENFKVKIGGLLSSNPISHLFIGTEYNFMNRSSWHVKSNVYLGRYYTSTTAALRLDYPSKYPFYSEVEFNANKWSYYSLKTNFFDFSPLNYIVQNENNIQFRMGVPIGVKDKLVFNVGLGRVNDEYFNIKHTTIYDTADKTKFNHI
;
A
#
# COMPACT_ATOMS: atom_id res chain seq x y z
N SER A 1 -13.34 1.00 10.95
CA SER A 1 -13.70 1.90 12.06
C SER A 1 -12.49 2.22 12.93
N VAL A 2 -12.18 3.51 13.17
CA VAL A 2 -11.13 3.94 14.12
C VAL A 2 -11.44 3.43 15.53
N GLY A 3 -12.73 3.29 15.88
CA GLY A 3 -13.16 2.70 17.14
C GLY A 3 -12.63 1.29 17.38
N ALA A 4 -12.48 0.47 16.34
CA ALA A 4 -11.87 -0.84 16.48
C ALA A 4 -10.38 -0.77 16.85
N ILE A 5 -9.63 0.22 16.34
CA ILE A 5 -8.23 0.43 16.72
C ILE A 5 -8.13 0.83 18.19
N VAL A 6 -8.93 1.82 18.60
CA VAL A 6 -8.96 2.34 20.00
C VAL A 6 -9.31 1.20 20.96
N GLY A 7 -10.41 0.48 20.68
CA GLY A 7 -10.87 -0.61 21.54
C GLY A 7 -9.86 -1.77 21.61
N ALA A 8 -9.29 -2.16 20.49
CA ALA A 8 -8.28 -3.24 20.44
C ALA A 8 -6.99 -2.87 21.18
N LEU A 9 -6.49 -1.65 21.03
CA LEU A 9 -5.31 -1.19 21.77
C LEU A 9 -5.56 -1.20 23.28
N TYR A 10 -6.69 -0.65 23.73
CA TYR A 10 -7.03 -0.65 25.15
C TYR A 10 -7.23 -2.07 25.70
N ALA A 11 -7.97 -2.91 24.98
CA ALA A 11 -8.16 -4.32 25.33
C ALA A 11 -6.86 -5.13 25.32
N SER A 12 -5.88 -4.71 24.53
CA SER A 12 -4.54 -5.30 24.46
C SER A 12 -3.58 -4.77 25.55
N GLY A 13 -4.04 -3.96 26.49
CA GLY A 13 -3.24 -3.50 27.63
C GLY A 13 -2.40 -2.24 27.36
N TYR A 14 -2.71 -1.46 26.33
CA TYR A 14 -2.16 -0.11 26.17
C TYR A 14 -2.84 0.84 27.15
N ASN A 15 -2.08 1.78 27.73
CA ASN A 15 -2.67 2.88 28.49
C ASN A 15 -3.10 4.02 27.57
N VAL A 16 -3.91 4.95 28.09
CA VAL A 16 -4.49 6.05 27.30
C VAL A 16 -3.41 6.98 26.77
N GLU A 17 -2.39 7.25 27.59
CA GLU A 17 -1.27 8.14 27.25
C GLU A 17 -0.42 7.58 26.08
N ASP A 18 -0.19 6.27 26.05
CA ASP A 18 0.54 5.62 24.97
C ASP A 18 -0.29 5.53 23.69
N MET A 19 -1.61 5.35 23.83
CA MET A 19 -2.53 5.40 22.70
C MET A 19 -2.58 6.82 22.09
N GLU A 20 -2.66 7.86 22.90
CA GLU A 20 -2.62 9.25 22.43
C GLU A 20 -1.32 9.54 21.68
N LYS A 21 -0.16 9.17 22.24
CA LYS A 21 1.14 9.31 21.59
C LYS A 21 1.17 8.60 20.24
N LEU A 22 0.63 7.37 20.16
CA LEU A 22 0.57 6.60 18.92
C LEU A 22 -0.27 7.35 17.87
N PHE A 23 -1.49 7.75 18.21
CA PHE A 23 -2.39 8.42 17.27
C PHE A 23 -1.85 9.76 16.77
N LEU A 24 -1.14 10.51 17.61
CA LEU A 24 -0.54 11.80 17.26
C LEU A 24 0.85 11.66 16.60
N SER A 25 1.39 10.44 16.48
CA SER A 25 2.71 10.22 15.89
C SER A 25 2.71 10.39 14.37
N ASP A 26 3.88 10.79 13.84
CA ASP A 26 4.12 10.83 12.39
C ASP A 26 3.99 9.44 11.74
N ASP A 27 4.31 8.37 12.48
CA ASP A 27 4.18 7.01 12.00
C ASP A 27 2.73 6.66 11.70
N PHE A 28 1.82 6.95 12.62
CA PHE A 28 0.40 6.70 12.43
C PHE A 28 -0.17 7.50 11.25
N GLN A 29 0.24 8.76 11.09
CA GLN A 29 -0.13 9.59 9.94
C GLN A 29 0.40 9.00 8.61
N ARG A 30 1.63 8.46 8.61
CA ARG A 30 2.19 7.77 7.45
C ARG A 30 1.39 6.51 7.10
N TRP A 31 1.01 5.70 8.11
CA TRP A 31 0.20 4.49 7.89
C TRP A 31 -1.14 4.81 7.23
N LEU A 32 -1.82 5.85 7.70
CA LEU A 32 -3.12 6.28 7.16
C LEU A 32 -3.02 6.89 5.76
N SER A 33 -1.94 7.59 5.45
CA SER A 33 -1.73 8.21 4.14
C SER A 33 -1.12 7.26 3.10
N GLY A 34 -0.65 6.07 3.53
CA GLY A 34 0.04 5.10 2.67
C GLY A 34 1.45 5.55 2.23
N LYS A 35 1.96 6.63 2.83
CA LYS A 35 3.34 7.08 2.58
C LYS A 35 4.30 6.14 3.27
N VAL A 36 5.13 5.47 2.48
CA VAL A 36 6.14 4.57 3.02
C VAL A 36 7.32 5.37 3.57
N ASP A 37 7.80 5.00 4.77
CA ASP A 37 9.00 5.58 5.34
C ASP A 37 10.19 5.35 4.39
N ARG A 38 11.00 6.39 4.17
CA ARG A 38 12.19 6.32 3.32
C ARG A 38 13.20 5.27 3.75
N ASN A 39 13.17 4.84 5.00
CA ASN A 39 14.02 3.77 5.51
C ASN A 39 13.58 2.37 5.02
N TYR A 40 12.36 2.26 4.51
CA TYR A 40 11.78 1.04 3.93
C TYR A 40 11.55 1.15 2.42
N SER A 41 11.80 2.31 1.80
CA SER A 41 11.76 2.49 0.35
C SER A 41 12.95 1.79 -0.28
N TYR A 42 12.70 0.73 -1.06
CA TYR A 42 13.74 -0.11 -1.62
C TYR A 42 14.06 0.33 -3.06
N TYR A 43 14.94 1.32 -3.20
CA TYR A 43 15.30 1.95 -4.48
C TYR A 43 15.76 0.96 -5.56
N TYR A 44 16.40 -0.14 -5.16
CA TYR A 44 16.81 -1.20 -6.09
C TYR A 44 15.66 -1.80 -6.91
N LYS A 45 14.45 -1.85 -6.34
CA LYS A 45 13.23 -2.39 -6.97
C LYS A 45 12.38 -1.32 -7.69
N GLU A 46 12.70 -0.05 -7.53
CA GLU A 46 11.96 1.03 -8.19
C GLU A 46 12.10 0.95 -9.72
N ASN A 47 11.02 1.28 -10.40
CA ASN A 47 11.00 1.40 -11.85
C ASN A 47 11.63 2.72 -12.26
N ASP A 48 12.32 2.72 -13.40
CA ASP A 48 12.69 3.96 -14.07
C ASP A 48 11.40 4.74 -14.41
N SER A 49 11.42 6.05 -14.22
CA SER A 49 10.28 6.91 -14.58
C SER A 49 10.07 6.92 -16.09
N ASP A 50 8.82 6.85 -16.50
CA ASP A 50 8.40 6.97 -17.90
C ASP A 50 7.21 7.95 -17.99
N PRO A 51 6.86 8.46 -19.18
CA PRO A 51 5.78 9.44 -19.35
C PRO A 51 4.39 8.81 -19.38
N THR A 52 4.14 7.76 -18.61
CA THR A 52 2.84 7.10 -18.51
C THR A 52 1.82 8.01 -17.85
N LEU A 53 0.66 8.18 -18.48
CA LEU A 53 -0.52 8.86 -17.92
C LEU A 53 -1.56 7.83 -17.46
N VAL A 54 -1.75 6.77 -18.23
CA VAL A 54 -2.72 5.71 -17.96
C VAL A 54 -2.08 4.35 -18.20
N SER A 55 -2.34 3.40 -17.30
CA SER A 55 -1.90 2.02 -17.46
C SER A 55 -3.05 1.03 -17.31
N PHE A 56 -3.03 -0.01 -18.11
CA PHE A 56 -3.98 -1.12 -18.11
C PHE A 56 -3.24 -2.40 -17.78
N SER A 57 -3.71 -3.14 -16.78
CA SER A 57 -3.12 -4.40 -16.37
C SER A 57 -4.02 -5.57 -16.74
N PHE A 58 -3.42 -6.66 -17.21
CA PHE A 58 -4.12 -7.85 -17.70
C PHE A 58 -3.47 -9.11 -17.12
N ASP A 59 -4.29 -10.08 -16.71
CA ASP A 59 -3.80 -11.41 -16.38
C ASP A 59 -3.96 -12.33 -17.61
N THR A 60 -2.87 -12.59 -18.31
CA THR A 60 -2.88 -13.44 -19.49
C THR A 60 -3.07 -14.91 -19.17
N ARG A 61 -2.95 -15.32 -17.90
CA ARG A 61 -3.11 -16.71 -17.43
C ARG A 61 -4.59 -17.10 -17.24
N ASN A 62 -5.46 -16.11 -16.93
CA ASN A 62 -6.85 -16.31 -16.52
C ASN A 62 -7.87 -15.59 -17.40
N LYS A 63 -7.74 -15.65 -18.72
CA LYS A 63 -8.56 -14.87 -19.67
C LYS A 63 -8.44 -13.36 -19.41
N PHE A 64 -8.12 -12.59 -20.42
CA PHE A 64 -7.96 -11.13 -20.36
C PHE A 64 -9.02 -10.48 -19.45
N ARG A 65 -8.65 -10.18 -18.20
CA ARG A 65 -9.46 -9.43 -17.25
C ARG A 65 -8.83 -8.07 -17.04
N PHE A 66 -9.57 -7.05 -17.37
CA PHE A 66 -9.24 -5.67 -17.04
C PHE A 66 -9.51 -5.45 -15.54
N GLN A 67 -8.53 -4.94 -14.82
CA GLN A 67 -8.70 -4.56 -13.41
C GLN A 67 -8.43 -3.07 -13.24
N LEU A 68 -9.39 -2.40 -12.62
CA LEU A 68 -9.21 -1.03 -12.14
C LEU A 68 -8.47 -1.04 -10.80
N PRO A 69 -7.72 0.03 -10.46
CA PRO A 69 -7.18 0.18 -9.12
C PRO A 69 -8.31 0.09 -8.08
N SER A 70 -8.17 -0.79 -7.10
CA SER A 70 -9.19 -1.04 -6.08
C SER A 70 -9.10 -0.11 -4.86
N SER A 71 -8.00 0.65 -4.74
CA SER A 71 -7.73 1.53 -3.61
C SER A 71 -6.75 2.65 -3.96
N VAL A 72 -6.88 3.76 -3.24
CA VAL A 72 -6.01 4.94 -3.39
C VAL A 72 -4.77 4.83 -2.51
N VAL A 73 -4.92 4.23 -1.32
CA VAL A 73 -3.87 4.13 -0.30
C VAL A 73 -3.35 2.71 -0.21
N ASN A 74 -2.02 2.57 -0.26
CA ASN A 74 -1.36 1.30 -0.01
C ASN A 74 -1.10 1.12 1.51
N PRO A 75 -1.74 0.14 2.16
CA PRO A 75 -1.70 -0.02 3.61
C PRO A 75 -0.50 -0.81 4.14
N ILE A 76 0.53 -1.05 3.35
CA ILE A 76 1.65 -1.96 3.66
C ILE A 76 2.24 -1.71 5.05
N GLN A 77 2.51 -0.45 5.41
CA GLN A 77 3.09 -0.13 6.73
C GLN A 77 2.11 -0.38 7.86
N MET A 78 0.85 -0.03 7.65
CA MET A 78 -0.21 -0.25 8.63
C MET A 78 -0.47 -1.74 8.87
N ASP A 79 -0.50 -2.54 7.79
CA ASP A 79 -0.68 -3.99 7.88
C ASP A 79 0.40 -4.63 8.76
N TYR A 80 1.66 -4.25 8.55
CA TYR A 80 2.78 -4.73 9.36
C TYR A 80 2.73 -4.19 10.79
N ALA A 81 2.43 -2.91 10.96
CA ALA A 81 2.34 -2.27 12.27
C ALA A 81 1.23 -2.89 13.14
N PHE A 82 0.06 -3.17 12.58
CA PHE A 82 -1.03 -3.81 13.31
C PHE A 82 -0.67 -5.25 13.71
N MET A 83 0.01 -5.98 12.83
CA MET A 83 0.56 -7.28 13.19
C MET A 83 1.50 -7.17 14.41
N GLU A 84 2.44 -6.24 14.40
CA GLU A 84 3.38 -6.03 15.53
C GLU A 84 2.66 -5.59 16.82
N LEU A 85 1.76 -4.60 16.72
CA LEU A 85 1.06 -4.03 17.89
C LEU A 85 0.21 -5.07 18.64
N PHE A 86 -0.41 -5.98 17.90
CA PHE A 86 -1.37 -6.92 18.47
C PHE A 86 -0.84 -8.35 18.69
N ALA A 87 0.36 -8.67 18.19
CA ALA A 87 0.94 -10.02 18.30
C ALA A 87 1.00 -10.54 19.73
N GLY A 88 1.55 -9.75 20.65
CA GLY A 88 1.72 -10.15 22.05
C GLY A 88 0.39 -10.38 22.76
N ALA A 89 -0.60 -9.52 22.53
CA ALA A 89 -1.93 -9.66 23.13
C ALA A 89 -2.67 -10.89 22.56
N SER A 90 -2.60 -11.10 21.24
CA SER A 90 -3.16 -12.29 20.57
C SER A 90 -2.56 -13.59 21.12
N ALA A 91 -1.25 -13.60 21.39
CA ALA A 91 -0.58 -14.76 21.99
C ALA A 91 -1.09 -15.09 23.39
N VAL A 92 -1.18 -14.08 24.29
CA VAL A 92 -1.71 -14.26 25.64
C VAL A 92 -3.15 -14.71 25.62
N ALA A 93 -3.97 -14.16 24.72
CA ALA A 93 -5.39 -14.48 24.60
C ALA A 93 -5.66 -15.77 23.80
N ASN A 94 -4.64 -16.48 23.29
CA ASN A 94 -4.80 -17.63 22.38
C ASN A 94 -5.74 -17.32 21.21
N ASN A 95 -5.63 -16.14 20.61
CA ASN A 95 -6.47 -15.65 19.53
C ASN A 95 -7.99 -15.59 19.84
N ASN A 96 -8.37 -15.59 21.13
CA ASN A 96 -9.74 -15.38 21.59
C ASN A 96 -9.86 -13.98 22.20
N PHE A 97 -10.60 -13.07 21.58
CA PHE A 97 -10.67 -11.67 22.01
C PHE A 97 -11.41 -11.49 23.34
N ASP A 98 -12.23 -12.46 23.77
CA ASP A 98 -12.83 -12.45 25.10
C ASP A 98 -11.81 -12.69 26.22
N SER A 99 -10.61 -13.19 25.89
CA SER A 99 -9.51 -13.46 26.82
C SER A 99 -8.44 -12.35 26.80
N LEU A 100 -8.65 -11.25 26.11
CA LEU A 100 -7.82 -10.05 26.19
C LEU A 100 -7.92 -9.44 27.60
N MET A 101 -7.11 -8.43 27.91
CA MET A 101 -7.18 -7.71 29.19
C MET A 101 -8.61 -7.23 29.49
N ILE A 102 -9.31 -6.79 28.45
CA ILE A 102 -10.75 -6.50 28.47
C ILE A 102 -11.36 -7.25 27.30
N PRO A 103 -12.49 -7.97 27.47
CA PRO A 103 -13.19 -8.63 26.38
C PRO A 103 -13.50 -7.65 25.23
N PHE A 104 -13.29 -8.09 24.01
CA PHE A 104 -13.36 -7.24 22.83
C PHE A 104 -14.02 -7.95 21.64
N PHE A 105 -14.75 -7.19 20.86
CA PHE A 105 -15.11 -7.59 19.51
C PHE A 105 -15.05 -6.39 18.56
N CYS A 106 -14.92 -6.65 17.27
CA CYS A 106 -15.10 -5.62 16.24
C CYS A 106 -16.01 -6.13 15.12
N ILE A 107 -16.57 -5.18 14.39
CA ILE A 107 -17.44 -5.47 13.24
C ILE A 107 -16.63 -5.31 11.96
N THR A 108 -16.83 -6.27 11.06
CA THR A 108 -16.36 -6.21 9.66
C THR A 108 -17.55 -6.41 8.73
N SER A 109 -17.46 -6.01 7.48
CA SER A 109 -18.49 -6.22 6.47
C SER A 109 -18.08 -7.33 5.51
N ASP A 110 -18.86 -8.40 5.47
CA ASP A 110 -18.78 -9.47 4.47
C ASP A 110 -19.60 -9.04 3.26
N ILE A 111 -18.92 -8.57 2.20
CA ILE A 111 -19.58 -8.05 1.00
C ILE A 111 -20.30 -9.15 0.22
N GLU A 112 -19.74 -10.35 0.21
CA GLU A 112 -20.35 -11.50 -0.48
C GLU A 112 -21.67 -11.89 0.16
N ALA A 113 -21.69 -11.93 1.50
CA ALA A 113 -22.91 -12.23 2.27
C ALA A 113 -23.86 -11.01 2.44
N GLY A 114 -23.39 -9.78 2.13
CA GLY A 114 -24.18 -8.55 2.29
C GLY A 114 -24.55 -8.22 3.73
N LYS A 115 -23.72 -8.59 4.70
CA LYS A 115 -24.01 -8.43 6.14
C LYS A 115 -22.80 -8.10 6.98
N ALA A 116 -23.05 -7.52 8.16
CA ALA A 116 -22.05 -7.36 9.21
C ALA A 116 -21.57 -8.74 9.73
N SER A 117 -20.30 -8.80 10.09
CA SER A 117 -19.65 -9.99 10.66
C SER A 117 -18.92 -9.61 11.93
N ILE A 118 -19.30 -10.23 13.04
CA ILE A 118 -18.69 -10.04 14.36
C ILE A 118 -17.38 -10.82 14.42
N ARG A 119 -16.30 -10.14 14.76
CA ARG A 119 -14.99 -10.75 14.98
C ARG A 119 -14.66 -10.79 16.46
N ARG A 120 -14.55 -12.01 17.01
CA ARG A 120 -14.21 -12.30 18.42
C ARG A 120 -13.03 -13.26 18.54
N LYS A 121 -12.53 -13.79 17.42
CA LYS A 121 -11.46 -14.79 17.37
C LYS A 121 -10.61 -14.60 16.12
N GLY A 122 -9.39 -15.14 16.15
CA GLY A 122 -8.44 -15.10 15.06
C GLY A 122 -7.32 -14.10 15.32
N ASP A 123 -6.63 -13.66 14.27
CA ASP A 123 -5.60 -12.63 14.38
C ASP A 123 -6.26 -11.27 14.64
N LEU A 124 -5.92 -10.65 15.78
CA LEU A 124 -6.51 -9.37 16.19
C LEU A 124 -6.11 -8.25 15.23
N GLY A 125 -4.87 -8.25 14.74
CA GLY A 125 -4.37 -7.27 13.80
C GLY A 125 -5.17 -7.30 12.49
N GLN A 126 -5.44 -8.49 11.95
CA GLN A 126 -6.27 -8.65 10.76
C GLN A 126 -7.73 -8.21 11.01
N ALA A 127 -8.31 -8.57 12.14
CA ALA A 127 -9.69 -8.19 12.47
C ALA A 127 -9.85 -6.67 12.55
N VAL A 128 -8.95 -5.99 13.24
CA VAL A 128 -8.92 -4.52 13.36
C VAL A 128 -8.68 -3.88 12.01
N ARG A 129 -7.73 -4.41 11.22
CA ARG A 129 -7.42 -3.92 9.89
C ARG A 129 -8.62 -4.06 8.93
N ALA A 130 -9.34 -5.17 8.99
CA ALA A 130 -10.56 -5.36 8.21
C ALA A 130 -11.62 -4.34 8.62
N SER A 131 -11.84 -4.17 9.94
CA SER A 131 -12.82 -3.24 10.48
C SER A 131 -12.60 -1.78 10.11
N MET A 132 -11.41 -1.41 9.67
CA MET A 132 -11.10 -0.05 9.20
C MET A 132 -10.90 0.08 7.68
N THR A 133 -11.15 -0.97 6.94
CA THR A 133 -11.00 -0.97 5.47
C THR A 133 -12.12 -0.18 4.80
N PHE A 134 -11.98 1.13 4.74
CA PHE A 134 -12.93 1.97 4.02
C PHE A 134 -12.86 1.69 2.51
N PRO A 135 -13.99 1.42 1.83
CA PRO A 135 -14.03 1.10 0.40
C PRO A 135 -13.35 2.18 -0.44
N PHE A 136 -12.64 1.74 -1.49
CA PHE A 136 -11.87 2.58 -2.42
C PHE A 136 -10.69 3.34 -1.80
N TYR A 137 -10.63 3.48 -0.48
CA TYR A 137 -9.51 4.14 0.18
C TYR A 137 -8.40 3.15 0.51
N PHE A 138 -8.72 2.06 1.22
CA PHE A 138 -7.77 0.99 1.52
C PHE A 138 -8.04 -0.28 0.74
N THR A 139 -6.97 -1.01 0.40
CA THR A 139 -7.09 -2.36 -0.15
C THR A 139 -7.79 -3.28 0.86
N PRO A 140 -8.82 -4.02 0.46
CA PRO A 140 -9.49 -4.97 1.34
C PRO A 140 -8.57 -6.13 1.71
N ILE A 141 -8.87 -6.76 2.84
CA ILE A 141 -8.17 -7.98 3.27
C ILE A 141 -9.08 -9.20 3.20
N THR A 142 -8.45 -10.35 3.02
CA THR A 142 -9.16 -11.63 3.00
C THR A 142 -8.98 -12.33 4.33
N ILE A 143 -10.07 -12.64 5.03
CA ILE A 143 -10.09 -13.44 6.26
C ILE A 143 -11.01 -14.64 6.02
N ASP A 144 -10.51 -15.84 6.30
CA ASP A 144 -11.24 -17.10 6.11
C ASP A 144 -11.78 -17.26 4.67
N GLY A 145 -11.00 -16.82 3.66
CA GLY A 145 -11.37 -16.88 2.25
C GLY A 145 -12.38 -15.83 1.79
N LYS A 146 -12.82 -14.92 2.65
CA LYS A 146 -13.79 -13.87 2.36
C LYS A 146 -13.16 -12.50 2.36
N VAL A 147 -13.56 -11.68 1.41
CA VAL A 147 -13.11 -10.27 1.31
C VAL A 147 -13.89 -9.41 2.30
N MET A 148 -13.16 -8.79 3.24
CA MET A 148 -13.71 -8.00 4.34
C MET A 148 -13.43 -6.52 4.17
N PHE A 149 -14.43 -5.73 4.56
CA PHE A 149 -14.40 -4.26 4.56
C PHE A 149 -14.79 -3.69 5.93
N ASP A 150 -14.76 -2.34 6.04
CA ASP A 150 -15.13 -1.59 7.23
C ASP A 150 -16.52 -2.01 7.73
N GLY A 151 -16.61 -2.30 9.02
CA GLY A 151 -17.85 -2.68 9.67
C GLY A 151 -18.94 -1.63 9.56
N GLY A 152 -18.56 -0.36 9.50
CA GLY A 152 -19.48 0.78 9.37
C GLY A 152 -20.32 0.79 8.10
N MET A 153 -20.01 -0.07 7.10
CA MET A 153 -20.87 -0.23 5.93
C MET A 153 -22.21 -0.89 6.26
N TYR A 154 -22.24 -1.79 7.22
CA TYR A 154 -23.46 -2.54 7.58
C TYR A 154 -23.90 -2.35 9.03
N ASN A 155 -22.98 -2.03 9.94
CA ASN A 155 -23.26 -1.71 11.32
C ASN A 155 -22.16 -0.82 11.92
N ASN A 156 -22.43 0.48 11.97
CA ASN A 156 -21.49 1.48 12.48
C ASN A 156 -21.61 1.73 13.99
N PHE A 157 -22.63 1.16 14.65
CA PHE A 157 -22.92 1.35 16.07
C PHE A 157 -23.47 0.06 16.70
N PRO A 158 -22.60 -0.92 17.02
CA PRO A 158 -22.99 -2.29 17.38
C PRO A 158 -23.46 -2.40 18.85
N SER A 159 -24.43 -1.56 19.27
CA SER A 159 -24.99 -1.56 20.63
C SER A 159 -25.82 -2.79 20.92
N GLN A 160 -26.54 -3.31 19.92
CA GLN A 160 -27.31 -4.53 20.06
C GLN A 160 -26.38 -5.74 20.26
N GLU A 161 -25.31 -5.85 19.47
CA GLU A 161 -24.34 -6.92 19.60
C GLU A 161 -23.62 -6.85 20.97
N MET A 162 -23.33 -5.63 21.46
CA MET A 162 -22.77 -5.43 22.80
C MET A 162 -23.72 -5.98 23.87
N GLN A 163 -25.00 -5.69 23.77
CA GLN A 163 -26.02 -6.19 24.70
C GLN A 163 -26.16 -7.72 24.62
N GLU A 164 -26.22 -8.28 23.42
CA GLU A 164 -26.41 -9.73 23.24
C GLU A 164 -25.20 -10.55 23.68
N ILE A 165 -23.97 -10.02 23.47
CA ILE A 165 -22.72 -10.75 23.74
C ILE A 165 -22.32 -10.68 25.21
N TYR A 166 -22.39 -9.47 25.80
CA TYR A 166 -21.82 -9.23 27.12
C TYR A 166 -22.86 -8.90 28.21
N ASN A 167 -24.09 -8.60 27.80
CA ASN A 167 -25.19 -8.20 28.69
C ASN A 167 -24.74 -7.21 29.80
N PRO A 168 -24.14 -6.06 29.44
CA PRO A 168 -23.58 -5.10 30.39
C PRO A 168 -24.68 -4.34 31.13
N ASP A 169 -24.39 -3.91 32.36
CA ASP A 169 -25.29 -3.10 33.18
C ASP A 169 -25.44 -1.66 32.63
N ILE A 170 -24.45 -1.17 31.88
CA ILE A 170 -24.41 0.14 31.25
C ILE A 170 -23.74 0.07 29.87
N ILE A 171 -24.30 0.77 28.88
CA ILE A 171 -23.67 0.98 27.57
C ILE A 171 -23.34 2.45 27.37
N ILE A 172 -22.06 2.76 27.15
CA ILE A 172 -21.59 4.07 26.75
C ILE A 172 -21.27 4.02 25.27
N GLY A 173 -22.11 4.67 24.46
CA GLY A 173 -21.94 4.73 23.01
C GLY A 173 -21.26 6.04 22.58
N VAL A 174 -20.31 5.97 21.67
CA VAL A 174 -19.69 7.16 21.04
C VAL A 174 -20.13 7.21 19.59
N LYS A 175 -20.94 8.20 19.24
CA LYS A 175 -21.48 8.42 17.92
C LYS A 175 -20.75 9.57 17.22
N ILE A 176 -19.84 9.23 16.30
CA ILE A 176 -19.00 10.21 15.59
C ILE A 176 -19.56 10.61 14.21
N SER A 177 -20.55 9.89 13.69
CA SER A 177 -21.21 10.19 12.42
C SER A 177 -22.66 9.73 12.47
N GLY A 178 -23.51 10.34 11.66
CA GLY A 178 -24.87 9.88 11.39
C GLY A 178 -24.93 9.04 10.09
N ASN A 179 -26.15 8.66 9.72
CA ASN A 179 -26.41 8.05 8.41
C ASN A 179 -26.18 9.07 7.30
N TYR A 180 -25.76 8.59 6.14
CA TYR A 180 -25.54 9.46 4.98
C TYR A 180 -26.85 10.09 4.54
N PRO A 181 -26.85 11.37 4.14
CA PRO A 181 -28.03 11.99 3.54
C PRO A 181 -28.37 11.30 2.21
N PRO A 182 -29.62 11.43 1.72
CA PRO A 182 -29.99 10.91 0.41
C PRO A 182 -29.02 11.36 -0.69
N PRO A 183 -28.78 10.52 -1.70
CA PRO A 183 -27.80 10.82 -2.74
C PRO A 183 -28.21 12.08 -3.51
N ARG A 184 -27.21 12.90 -3.85
CA ARG A 184 -27.42 14.15 -4.61
C ARG A 184 -27.20 13.89 -6.10
N GLU A 185 -28.09 14.43 -6.93
CA GLU A 185 -27.98 14.30 -8.38
C GLU A 185 -26.62 14.86 -8.89
N GLY A 186 -25.93 14.05 -9.70
CA GLY A 186 -24.61 14.41 -10.26
C GLY A 186 -23.40 14.21 -9.32
N ASP A 187 -23.62 13.83 -8.06
CA ASP A 187 -22.54 13.56 -7.10
C ASP A 187 -22.27 12.06 -6.97
N ILE A 188 -21.29 11.59 -7.75
CA ILE A 188 -20.87 10.17 -7.79
C ILE A 188 -20.43 9.68 -6.39
N VAL A 189 -19.80 10.52 -5.59
CA VAL A 189 -19.32 10.15 -4.25
C VAL A 189 -20.50 9.89 -3.35
N SER A 190 -21.53 10.73 -3.38
CA SER A 190 -22.76 10.51 -2.60
C SER A 190 -23.50 9.25 -3.02
N TYR A 191 -23.51 8.92 -4.33
CA TYR A 191 -24.08 7.66 -4.83
C TYR A 191 -23.31 6.46 -4.25
N LEU A 192 -21.98 6.46 -4.34
CA LEU A 192 -21.17 5.38 -3.81
C LEU A 192 -21.36 5.19 -2.30
N GLN A 193 -21.39 6.28 -1.53
CA GLN A 193 -21.62 6.23 -0.08
C GLN A 193 -22.96 5.56 0.25
N ASN A 194 -24.03 5.92 -0.44
CA ASN A 194 -25.36 5.34 -0.22
C ASN A 194 -25.48 3.90 -0.72
N ILE A 195 -24.77 3.52 -1.78
CA ILE A 195 -24.78 2.14 -2.31
C ILE A 195 -24.03 1.19 -1.36
N VAL A 196 -22.90 1.62 -0.80
CA VAL A 196 -22.03 0.74 0.01
C VAL A 196 -22.37 0.73 1.50
N SER A 197 -23.16 1.69 2.00
CA SER A 197 -23.48 1.81 3.43
C SER A 197 -24.97 1.59 3.67
N LYS A 198 -25.30 0.76 4.65
CA LYS A 198 -26.66 0.63 5.17
C LYS A 198 -26.92 1.66 6.28
N GLU A 199 -28.18 2.00 6.47
CA GLU A 199 -28.57 2.79 7.63
C GLU A 199 -28.21 2.06 8.94
N THR A 200 -27.59 2.77 9.84
CA THR A 200 -27.23 2.27 11.18
C THR A 200 -28.30 2.68 12.16
N ASP A 201 -28.75 1.75 12.99
CA ASP A 201 -29.57 2.04 14.16
C ASP A 201 -28.66 2.50 15.31
N TYR A 202 -28.86 3.74 15.75
CA TYR A 202 -28.13 4.33 16.87
C TYR A 202 -28.87 4.21 18.22
N ASN A 203 -29.96 3.48 18.28
CA ASN A 203 -30.66 3.23 19.53
C ASN A 203 -29.89 2.22 20.37
N ILE A 204 -29.90 2.47 21.68
CA ILE A 204 -29.33 1.54 22.68
C ILE A 204 -30.48 0.91 23.43
N THR A 205 -30.55 -0.41 23.44
CA THR A 205 -31.62 -1.17 24.10
C THR A 205 -31.39 -1.38 25.61
N CYS A 206 -30.18 -1.06 26.11
CA CYS A 206 -29.84 -1.11 27.53
C CYS A 206 -30.56 0.04 28.29
N ASP A 207 -31.21 -0.26 29.41
CA ASP A 207 -31.91 0.73 30.23
C ASP A 207 -30.98 1.86 30.70
N ASN A 208 -29.75 1.49 31.10
CA ASN A 208 -28.74 2.45 31.49
C ASN A 208 -27.81 2.71 30.30
N SER A 209 -28.00 3.83 29.64
CA SER A 209 -27.16 4.18 28.48
C SER A 209 -26.82 5.66 28.41
N VAL A 210 -25.64 5.92 27.87
CA VAL A 210 -25.15 7.29 27.59
C VAL A 210 -24.59 7.34 26.19
N ILE A 211 -25.08 8.28 25.37
CA ILE A 211 -24.52 8.57 24.05
C ILE A 211 -23.68 9.84 24.15
N ILE A 212 -22.41 9.73 23.75
CA ILE A 212 -21.48 10.83 23.56
C ILE A 212 -21.45 11.14 22.06
N GLU A 213 -21.85 12.35 21.68
CA GLU A 213 -21.95 12.77 20.27
C GLU A 213 -21.13 14.06 20.08
N PRO A 214 -19.82 13.95 19.74
CA PRO A 214 -18.99 15.11 19.47
C PRO A 214 -19.44 15.80 18.17
N ASP A 215 -19.42 17.12 18.11
CA ASP A 215 -19.76 17.87 16.90
C ASP A 215 -18.60 17.85 15.89
N LEU A 216 -18.64 16.87 15.02
CA LEU A 216 -17.65 16.64 13.96
C LEU A 216 -18.20 16.93 12.55
N LYS A 217 -19.33 17.65 12.41
CA LYS A 217 -20.02 17.90 11.14
C LYS A 217 -19.16 18.58 10.07
N THR A 218 -18.15 19.36 10.50
CA THR A 218 -17.23 20.09 9.61
C THR A 218 -15.98 19.29 9.24
N TYR A 219 -15.84 18.07 9.79
CA TYR A 219 -14.67 17.22 9.57
C TYR A 219 -15.02 16.07 8.62
N GLY A 220 -14.18 15.91 7.59
CA GLY A 220 -14.30 14.76 6.66
C GLY A 220 -13.78 13.47 7.29
N VAL A 221 -14.40 12.35 6.93
CA VAL A 221 -14.08 11.00 7.46
C VAL A 221 -12.61 10.60 7.22
N LEU A 222 -11.95 11.18 6.21
CA LEU A 222 -10.57 10.89 5.83
C LEU A 222 -9.58 12.01 6.19
N GLU A 223 -10.00 13.02 6.96
CA GLU A 223 -9.13 14.15 7.37
C GLU A 223 -8.26 13.82 8.59
N PHE A 224 -7.51 12.73 8.51
CA PHE A 224 -6.68 12.24 9.62
C PHE A 224 -5.60 13.24 10.09
N TRP A 225 -5.23 14.22 9.29
CA TRP A 225 -4.30 15.29 9.69
C TRP A 225 -4.86 16.25 10.74
N LYS A 226 -6.19 16.24 10.96
CA LYS A 226 -6.86 17.03 12.01
C LYS A 226 -7.09 16.24 13.30
N MET A 227 -6.38 15.15 13.51
CA MET A 227 -6.63 14.21 14.61
C MET A 227 -6.54 14.86 15.99
N LYS A 228 -5.62 15.79 16.20
CA LYS A 228 -5.50 16.51 17.46
C LYS A 228 -6.75 17.36 17.79
N GLU A 229 -7.28 18.06 16.79
CA GLU A 229 -8.50 18.87 16.94
C GLU A 229 -9.71 17.99 17.25
N THR A 230 -9.87 16.89 16.51
CA THR A 230 -10.98 15.95 16.72
C THR A 230 -10.89 15.24 18.07
N PHE A 231 -9.66 14.95 18.55
CA PHE A 231 -9.43 14.43 19.91
C PHE A 231 -9.94 15.41 20.98
N ASP A 232 -9.57 16.69 20.91
CA ASP A 232 -9.99 17.71 21.86
C ASP A 232 -11.52 17.90 21.89
N ILE A 233 -12.17 17.83 20.71
CA ILE A 233 -13.63 17.91 20.60
C ILE A 233 -14.28 16.69 21.27
N GLY A 234 -13.78 15.47 20.99
CA GLY A 234 -14.28 14.24 21.59
C GLY A 234 -14.11 14.22 23.12
N TYR A 235 -12.97 14.68 23.62
CA TYR A 235 -12.69 14.77 25.05
C TYR A 235 -13.68 15.71 25.76
N LYS A 236 -13.93 16.89 25.17
CA LYS A 236 -14.91 17.86 25.73
C LYS A 236 -16.33 17.26 25.75
N ALA A 237 -16.76 16.63 24.65
CA ALA A 237 -18.07 16.00 24.59
C ALA A 237 -18.23 14.88 25.64
N ALA A 238 -17.15 14.10 25.90
CA ALA A 238 -17.17 13.10 26.97
C ALA A 238 -17.28 13.72 28.38
N LEU A 239 -16.56 14.81 28.64
CA LEU A 239 -16.64 15.52 29.94
C LEU A 239 -18.04 16.03 30.23
N GLU A 240 -18.78 16.49 29.22
CA GLU A 240 -20.19 16.97 29.42
C GLU A 240 -21.13 15.83 29.88
N LYS A 241 -20.78 14.57 29.57
CA LYS A 241 -21.57 13.40 29.97
C LYS A 241 -21.09 12.72 31.26
N ILE A 242 -19.95 13.14 31.82
CA ILE A 242 -19.31 12.43 32.94
C ILE A 242 -20.21 12.35 34.20
N SER A 243 -21.05 13.35 34.46
CA SER A 243 -21.98 13.35 35.60
C SER A 243 -23.00 12.23 35.43
N LYS A 244 -23.57 12.11 34.24
CA LYS A 244 -24.56 11.04 33.91
C LYS A 244 -23.93 9.65 33.96
N ILE A 245 -22.69 9.51 33.52
CA ILE A 245 -21.95 8.21 33.58
C ILE A 245 -21.78 7.82 35.06
N ARG A 246 -21.41 8.78 35.92
CA ARG A 246 -21.24 8.54 37.36
C ARG A 246 -22.52 8.14 38.11
N GLU A 247 -23.69 8.58 37.66
CA GLU A 247 -24.97 8.18 38.23
C GLU A 247 -25.23 6.66 38.14
N PHE A 248 -24.69 6.02 37.08
CA PHE A 248 -24.84 4.58 36.83
C PHE A 248 -23.69 3.76 37.44
N GLN A 249 -22.66 4.40 37.98
CA GLN A 249 -21.49 3.72 38.52
C GLN A 249 -21.74 3.18 39.92
N ASN A 250 -21.92 1.86 40.06
CA ASN A 250 -22.11 1.22 41.35
C ASN A 250 -20.76 0.86 42.01
N ASP A 251 -19.76 0.47 41.19
CA ASP A 251 -18.42 0.11 41.64
C ASP A 251 -17.36 0.91 40.87
N SER A 252 -16.23 1.18 41.53
CA SER A 252 -15.10 1.85 40.88
C SER A 252 -13.82 1.05 41.04
N ILE A 253 -13.15 0.83 39.93
CA ILE A 253 -11.75 0.39 39.91
C ILE A 253 -10.84 1.60 40.00
N THR A 254 -9.88 1.57 40.94
CA THR A 254 -8.88 2.64 41.10
C THR A 254 -7.89 2.65 39.92
N LYS A 255 -7.19 3.76 39.70
CA LYS A 255 -6.15 3.86 38.71
C LYS A 255 -5.01 2.87 38.97
N GLU A 256 -4.72 2.64 40.24
CA GLU A 256 -3.70 1.71 40.71
C GLU A 256 -4.10 0.26 40.36
N GLU A 257 -5.32 -0.13 40.61
CA GLU A 257 -5.83 -1.48 40.32
C GLU A 257 -5.83 -1.78 38.81
N ILE A 258 -6.35 -0.88 37.98
CA ILE A 258 -6.32 -1.08 36.51
C ILE A 258 -4.88 -1.08 35.98
N SER A 259 -3.97 -0.33 36.61
CA SER A 259 -2.54 -0.37 36.25
C SER A 259 -1.90 -1.72 36.56
N LEU A 260 -2.22 -2.30 37.72
CA LEU A 260 -1.74 -3.65 38.10
C LEU A 260 -2.26 -4.74 37.15
N ILE A 261 -3.56 -4.70 36.81
CA ILE A 261 -4.15 -5.65 35.85
C ILE A 261 -3.44 -5.53 34.49
N ARG A 262 -3.21 -4.30 34.03
CA ARG A 262 -2.51 -4.03 32.78
C ARG A 262 -1.07 -4.51 32.81
N GLU A 263 -0.36 -4.28 33.90
CA GLU A 263 1.02 -4.72 34.08
C GLU A 263 1.12 -6.25 34.09
N ASP A 264 0.23 -6.94 34.82
CA ASP A 264 0.17 -8.40 34.82
C ASP A 264 -0.11 -8.98 33.41
N PHE A 265 -1.09 -8.40 32.70
CA PHE A 265 -1.39 -8.80 31.32
C PHE A 265 -0.18 -8.59 30.42
N ASN A 266 0.50 -7.44 30.51
CA ASN A 266 1.64 -7.13 29.66
C ASN A 266 2.87 -7.99 29.97
N LYS A 267 3.11 -8.38 31.21
CA LYS A 267 4.19 -9.30 31.59
C LYS A 267 4.05 -10.68 30.97
N ARG A 268 2.84 -11.10 30.67
CA ARG A 268 2.57 -12.41 30.01
C ARG A 268 2.81 -12.40 28.51
N LYS A 269 2.96 -11.24 27.88
CA LYS A 269 3.20 -11.14 26.44
C LYS A 269 4.59 -11.68 26.08
N PRO A 270 4.67 -12.70 25.21
CA PRO A 270 5.97 -13.19 24.75
C PRO A 270 6.67 -12.14 23.88
N SER A 271 8.00 -12.13 23.94
CA SER A 271 8.81 -11.30 23.05
C SER A 271 8.57 -11.67 21.59
N LEU A 272 8.54 -10.68 20.71
CA LEU A 272 8.30 -10.86 19.28
C LEU A 272 9.53 -11.48 18.60
N VAL A 273 9.67 -12.80 18.71
CA VAL A 273 10.72 -13.57 18.05
C VAL A 273 10.09 -14.41 16.95
N ILE A 274 10.34 -14.04 15.69
CA ILE A 274 9.83 -14.76 14.52
C ILE A 274 10.89 -15.77 14.10
N ASN A 275 10.58 -17.07 14.15
CA ASN A 275 11.52 -18.12 13.76
C ASN A 275 11.10 -18.88 12.49
N ASN A 276 9.89 -18.68 12.01
CA ASN A 276 9.39 -19.31 10.80
C ASN A 276 8.51 -18.35 10.00
N VAL A 277 8.54 -18.49 8.67
CA VAL A 277 7.68 -17.75 7.74
C VAL A 277 6.97 -18.74 6.84
N VAL A 278 5.67 -18.61 6.73
CA VAL A 278 4.81 -19.40 5.85
C VAL A 278 4.26 -18.48 4.76
N VAL A 279 4.39 -18.88 3.51
CA VAL A 279 3.89 -18.13 2.35
C VAL A 279 2.73 -18.86 1.72
N GLU A 280 1.61 -18.16 1.52
CA GLU A 280 0.38 -18.66 0.93
C GLU A 280 -0.09 -17.77 -0.23
N GLY A 281 -1.08 -18.24 -1.00
CA GLY A 281 -1.67 -17.50 -2.12
C GLY A 281 -0.89 -17.56 -3.43
N VAL A 282 0.25 -18.27 -3.47
CA VAL A 282 1.14 -18.37 -4.62
C VAL A 282 1.54 -19.82 -4.91
N ASN A 283 2.04 -20.09 -6.14
CA ASN A 283 2.50 -21.42 -6.48
C ASN A 283 3.87 -21.77 -5.84
N LYS A 284 4.25 -23.06 -5.89
CA LYS A 284 5.48 -23.58 -5.24
C LYS A 284 6.76 -22.82 -5.63
N TYR A 285 6.89 -22.38 -6.85
CA TYR A 285 8.11 -21.70 -7.32
C TYR A 285 8.15 -20.24 -6.85
N GLN A 286 7.00 -19.55 -6.92
CA GLN A 286 6.81 -18.21 -6.40
C GLN A 286 7.02 -18.19 -4.87
N LYS A 287 6.50 -19.19 -4.17
CA LYS A 287 6.74 -19.39 -2.74
C LYS A 287 8.24 -19.44 -2.44
N SER A 288 9.01 -20.26 -3.18
CA SER A 288 10.46 -20.35 -3.01
C SER A 288 11.18 -19.00 -3.24
N TYR A 289 10.73 -18.20 -4.21
CA TYR A 289 11.25 -16.85 -4.45
C TYR A 289 11.03 -15.94 -3.23
N ILE A 290 9.80 -15.93 -2.71
CA ILE A 290 9.41 -15.08 -1.58
C ILE A 290 10.15 -15.51 -0.30
N GLU A 291 10.17 -16.81 0.00
CA GLU A 291 10.89 -17.36 1.16
C GLU A 291 12.38 -17.04 1.11
N SER A 292 13.01 -17.20 -0.06
CA SER A 292 14.43 -16.82 -0.24
C SER A 292 14.67 -15.33 -0.05
N SER A 293 13.69 -14.49 -0.38
CA SER A 293 13.80 -13.04 -0.21
C SER A 293 13.60 -12.60 1.24
N ILE A 294 12.78 -13.32 2.02
CA ILE A 294 12.53 -13.01 3.44
C ILE A 294 13.65 -13.50 4.35
N PHE A 295 14.09 -14.74 4.18
CA PHE A 295 15.10 -15.37 5.06
C PHE A 295 16.54 -14.99 4.75
N TYR A 296 16.72 -14.15 3.79
CA TYR A 296 18.00 -13.62 3.46
C TYR A 296 18.64 -12.91 4.67
N ASN A 297 19.77 -13.40 5.18
CA ASN A 297 20.47 -12.98 6.41
C ASN A 297 19.84 -13.37 7.78
N ALA A 298 18.99 -14.38 7.83
CA ALA A 298 18.34 -14.84 9.08
C ALA A 298 19.30 -15.40 10.18
N TYR A 299 20.60 -15.26 10.03
CA TYR A 299 21.60 -15.68 11.03
C TYR A 299 22.07 -14.54 11.94
N ASP A 300 21.45 -13.36 11.85
CA ASP A 300 21.85 -12.19 12.63
C ASP A 300 21.00 -12.01 13.89
N ILE A 301 21.60 -11.39 14.91
CA ILE A 301 21.03 -11.19 16.27
C ILE A 301 19.73 -10.38 16.27
N ASN A 302 19.41 -9.66 15.19
CA ASN A 302 18.19 -8.86 15.00
C ASN A 302 17.29 -9.43 13.89
N LEU A 303 16.90 -10.68 14.02
CA LEU A 303 16.07 -11.37 13.03
C LEU A 303 14.75 -10.64 12.71
N SER A 304 14.07 -10.07 13.71
CA SER A 304 12.79 -9.35 13.55
C SER A 304 12.95 -8.11 12.66
N GLU A 305 13.97 -7.29 12.91
CA GLU A 305 14.23 -6.10 12.10
C GLU A 305 14.63 -6.46 10.67
N GLN A 306 15.39 -7.52 10.49
CA GLN A 306 15.78 -7.98 9.16
C GLN A 306 14.57 -8.52 8.36
N ILE A 307 13.70 -9.29 9.01
CA ILE A 307 12.43 -9.76 8.41
C ILE A 307 11.56 -8.57 8.02
N LYS A 308 11.47 -7.55 8.87
CA LYS A 308 10.73 -6.32 8.58
C LYS A 308 11.25 -5.61 7.33
N LYS A 309 12.56 -5.40 7.23
CA LYS A 309 13.19 -4.79 6.05
C LYS A 309 12.96 -5.63 4.79
N ASN A 310 13.10 -6.94 4.89
CA ASN A 310 12.89 -7.85 3.77
C ASN A 310 11.41 -7.91 3.35
N TYR A 311 10.47 -7.85 4.30
CA TYR A 311 9.04 -7.73 4.03
C TYR A 311 8.75 -6.46 3.21
N PHE A 312 9.24 -5.30 3.65
CA PHE A 312 9.05 -4.07 2.88
C PHE A 312 9.73 -4.13 1.51
N SER A 313 10.92 -4.71 1.42
CA SER A 313 11.57 -4.93 0.11
C SER A 313 10.71 -5.77 -0.85
N LEU A 314 10.04 -6.81 -0.33
CA LEU A 314 9.10 -7.62 -1.12
C LEU A 314 7.86 -6.85 -1.55
N CYS A 315 7.34 -5.96 -0.69
CA CYS A 315 6.19 -5.13 -1.04
C CYS A 315 6.45 -4.19 -2.23
N PHE A 316 7.71 -3.88 -2.53
CA PHE A 316 8.12 -3.12 -3.73
C PHE A 316 8.42 -4.01 -4.93
N ASP A 317 8.29 -5.32 -4.83
CA ASP A 317 8.52 -6.21 -5.96
C ASP A 317 7.41 -6.06 -7.01
N ARG A 318 7.81 -5.89 -8.26
CA ARG A 318 6.91 -5.66 -9.42
C ARG A 318 5.90 -6.77 -9.64
N ASN A 319 6.21 -7.97 -9.19
CA ASN A 319 5.34 -9.14 -9.34
C ASN A 319 4.33 -9.28 -8.22
N ILE A 320 4.48 -8.52 -7.15
CA ILE A 320 3.65 -8.61 -5.95
C ILE A 320 2.63 -7.49 -5.96
N LYS A 321 1.36 -7.85 -5.88
CA LYS A 321 0.23 -6.93 -5.79
C LYS A 321 -0.03 -6.49 -4.36
N SER A 322 -0.07 -7.48 -3.46
CA SER A 322 -0.23 -7.24 -2.02
C SER A 322 0.36 -8.38 -1.21
N ILE A 323 0.81 -8.06 -0.02
CA ILE A 323 1.21 -9.01 1.02
C ILE A 323 0.42 -8.66 2.25
N GLN A 324 -0.38 -9.60 2.76
CA GLN A 324 -1.09 -9.46 4.02
C GLN A 324 -0.34 -10.27 5.08
N PRO A 325 0.37 -9.61 6.01
CA PRO A 325 1.08 -10.29 7.08
C PRO A 325 0.12 -10.57 8.23
N PHE A 326 0.22 -11.75 8.80
CA PHE A 326 -0.38 -12.09 10.08
C PHE A 326 0.50 -13.05 10.85
N ILE A 327 0.30 -13.12 12.16
CA ILE A 327 1.24 -13.82 13.02
C ILE A 327 0.49 -14.64 14.06
N TYR A 328 1.00 -15.83 14.36
CA TYR A 328 0.52 -16.61 15.48
C TYR A 328 1.67 -17.13 16.34
N TYR A 329 1.41 -17.24 17.64
CA TYR A 329 2.38 -17.74 18.58
C TYR A 329 2.30 -19.27 18.66
N ASN A 330 3.45 -19.92 18.53
CA ASN A 330 3.57 -21.35 18.68
C ASN A 330 4.10 -21.67 20.07
N ASN A 331 3.24 -22.23 20.95
CA ASN A 331 3.57 -22.55 22.33
C ASN A 331 4.68 -23.60 22.45
N PHE A 332 4.86 -24.49 21.45
CA PHE A 332 5.90 -25.53 21.49
C PHE A 332 7.29 -24.95 21.23
N SER A 333 7.40 -24.06 20.26
CA SER A 333 8.67 -23.42 19.93
C SER A 333 8.91 -22.11 20.68
N GLN A 334 7.95 -21.65 21.47
CA GLN A 334 7.95 -20.35 22.17
C GLN A 334 8.36 -19.19 21.28
N SER A 335 7.82 -19.17 20.07
CA SER A 335 8.16 -18.21 19.04
C SER A 335 6.98 -17.98 18.09
N TYR A 336 7.08 -16.91 17.31
CA TYR A 336 6.05 -16.58 16.34
C TYR A 336 6.31 -17.19 14.97
N VAL A 337 5.24 -17.53 14.30
CA VAL A 337 5.22 -17.89 12.89
C VAL A 337 4.56 -16.75 12.11
N LEU A 338 5.31 -16.13 11.23
CA LEU A 338 4.81 -15.09 10.33
C LEU A 338 4.19 -15.75 9.09
N ASN A 339 2.93 -15.47 8.85
CA ASN A 339 2.25 -15.89 7.64
C ASN A 339 2.12 -14.69 6.69
N LEU A 340 2.43 -14.93 5.44
CA LEU A 340 2.33 -13.97 4.36
C LEU A 340 1.32 -14.48 3.33
N ASN A 341 0.13 -13.91 3.32
CA ASN A 341 -0.82 -14.15 2.25
C ASN A 341 -0.52 -13.20 1.08
N VAL A 342 0.01 -13.77 0.01
CA VAL A 342 0.56 -13.00 -1.12
C VAL A 342 -0.33 -13.13 -2.33
N SER A 343 -0.68 -12.00 -2.93
CA SER A 343 -1.27 -11.94 -4.27
C SER A 343 -0.27 -11.35 -5.27
N THR A 344 -0.24 -11.96 -6.45
CA THR A 344 0.66 -11.53 -7.52
C THR A 344 -0.01 -10.49 -8.41
N GLN A 345 0.79 -9.57 -8.97
CA GLN A 345 0.37 -8.64 -10.00
C GLN A 345 -0.11 -9.40 -11.25
N GLU A 346 -0.96 -8.74 -12.00
CA GLU A 346 -1.25 -9.10 -13.37
C GLU A 346 0.05 -9.07 -14.17
N ASN A 347 0.27 -10.12 -14.98
CA ASN A 347 1.56 -10.33 -15.62
C ASN A 347 1.81 -9.45 -16.86
N PHE A 348 0.78 -8.87 -17.45
CA PHE A 348 0.90 -8.01 -18.63
C PHE A 348 0.33 -6.62 -18.38
N LYS A 349 1.08 -5.58 -18.73
CA LYS A 349 0.69 -4.18 -18.56
C LYS A 349 0.90 -3.42 -19.87
N VAL A 350 -0.09 -2.61 -20.24
CA VAL A 350 -0.01 -1.64 -21.34
C VAL A 350 -0.04 -0.25 -20.74
N LYS A 351 0.87 0.59 -21.16
CA LYS A 351 1.04 1.97 -20.71
C LYS A 351 0.81 2.91 -21.88
N ILE A 352 0.05 3.97 -21.67
CA ILE A 352 -0.19 5.01 -22.65
C ILE A 352 0.07 6.36 -21.97
N GLY A 353 0.78 7.23 -22.66
CA GLY A 353 1.12 8.54 -22.13
C GLY A 353 1.79 9.42 -23.16
N GLY A 354 2.59 10.35 -22.71
CA GLY A 354 3.32 11.25 -23.59
C GLY A 354 3.71 12.54 -22.89
N LEU A 355 4.36 13.40 -23.66
CA LEU A 355 4.75 14.73 -23.25
C LEU A 355 4.17 15.74 -24.24
N LEU A 356 3.46 16.74 -23.72
CA LEU A 356 3.05 17.93 -24.48
C LEU A 356 3.94 19.10 -24.05
N SER A 357 4.59 19.72 -25.02
CA SER A 357 5.48 20.85 -24.78
C SER A 357 5.26 21.92 -25.85
N SER A 358 5.47 23.18 -25.48
CA SER A 358 5.59 24.30 -26.44
C SER A 358 6.83 24.15 -27.32
N ASN A 359 7.83 23.43 -26.88
CA ASN A 359 9.00 23.03 -27.66
C ASN A 359 8.65 21.84 -28.57
N PRO A 360 9.40 21.64 -29.69
CA PRO A 360 9.13 20.58 -30.65
C PRO A 360 9.53 19.17 -30.16
N ILE A 361 9.43 18.91 -28.86
CA ILE A 361 9.74 17.60 -28.21
C ILE A 361 8.48 16.82 -27.81
N SER A 362 7.29 17.30 -28.20
CA SER A 362 6.05 16.57 -27.92
C SER A 362 6.05 15.19 -28.56
N HIS A 363 5.67 14.18 -27.80
CA HIS A 363 5.60 12.80 -28.26
C HIS A 363 4.49 12.00 -27.56
N LEU A 364 3.96 11.02 -28.27
CA LEU A 364 3.12 9.96 -27.73
C LEU A 364 4.02 8.84 -27.21
N PHE A 365 3.64 8.25 -26.08
CA PHE A 365 4.29 7.11 -25.47
C PHE A 365 3.36 5.92 -25.42
N ILE A 366 3.84 4.76 -25.84
CA ILE A 366 3.19 3.46 -25.68
C ILE A 366 4.23 2.51 -25.10
N GLY A 367 3.92 1.96 -23.93
CA GLY A 367 4.76 0.99 -23.25
C GLY A 367 4.04 -0.33 -23.04
N THR A 368 4.78 -1.43 -23.07
CA THR A 368 4.28 -2.75 -22.66
C THR A 368 5.26 -3.38 -21.70
N GLU A 369 4.73 -4.04 -20.68
CA GLU A 369 5.52 -4.79 -19.72
C GLU A 369 4.92 -6.19 -19.53
N TYR A 370 5.79 -7.20 -19.48
CA TYR A 370 5.42 -8.56 -19.13
C TYR A 370 6.28 -9.03 -17.97
N ASN A 371 5.64 -9.37 -16.86
CA ASN A 371 6.30 -9.81 -15.63
C ASN A 371 6.02 -11.29 -15.40
N PHE A 372 7.03 -12.04 -15.09
CA PHE A 372 6.92 -13.44 -14.79
C PHE A 372 7.79 -13.81 -13.58
N MET A 373 7.14 -14.25 -12.51
CA MET A 373 7.81 -14.68 -11.27
C MET A 373 7.77 -16.20 -11.16
N ASN A 374 8.95 -16.79 -11.02
CA ASN A 374 9.15 -18.20 -10.73
C ASN A 374 10.18 -18.30 -9.58
N ARG A 375 11.26 -19.06 -9.72
CA ARG A 375 12.43 -19.04 -8.80
C ARG A 375 13.25 -17.75 -8.92
N SER A 376 13.12 -17.07 -10.03
CA SER A 376 13.66 -15.73 -10.31
C SER A 376 12.55 -14.87 -10.91
N SER A 377 12.73 -13.56 -10.90
CA SER A 377 11.77 -12.62 -11.48
C SER A 377 12.26 -12.14 -12.84
N TRP A 378 11.43 -12.31 -13.85
CA TRP A 378 11.68 -11.89 -15.23
C TRP A 378 10.81 -10.69 -15.56
N HIS A 379 11.40 -9.68 -16.16
CA HIS A 379 10.72 -8.48 -16.57
C HIS A 379 11.12 -8.12 -17.99
N VAL A 380 10.14 -8.17 -18.90
CA VAL A 380 10.28 -7.78 -20.29
C VAL A 380 9.55 -6.45 -20.48
N LYS A 381 10.22 -5.44 -20.98
CA LYS A 381 9.61 -4.17 -21.33
C LYS A 381 9.87 -3.80 -22.78
N SER A 382 8.89 -3.13 -23.38
CA SER A 382 9.06 -2.49 -24.69
C SER A 382 8.35 -1.14 -24.65
N ASN A 383 9.07 -0.09 -25.00
CA ASN A 383 8.58 1.28 -25.02
C ASN A 383 8.75 1.86 -26.41
N VAL A 384 7.75 2.58 -26.88
CA VAL A 384 7.76 3.29 -28.14
C VAL A 384 7.39 4.75 -27.91
N TYR A 385 8.20 5.64 -28.40
CA TYR A 385 8.00 7.09 -28.38
C TYR A 385 7.79 7.58 -29.81
N LEU A 386 6.68 8.24 -30.08
CA LEU A 386 6.30 8.72 -31.41
C LEU A 386 6.13 10.23 -31.36
N GLY A 387 7.09 10.95 -31.86
CA GLY A 387 7.06 12.40 -31.94
C GLY A 387 7.48 12.88 -33.33
N ARG A 388 7.24 14.16 -33.59
CA ARG A 388 7.58 14.77 -34.88
C ARG A 388 9.09 14.78 -35.11
N TYR A 389 9.87 15.04 -34.08
CA TYR A 389 11.32 15.24 -34.17
C TYR A 389 12.10 14.14 -33.44
N TYR A 390 11.40 13.32 -32.67
CA TYR A 390 11.99 12.22 -31.92
C TYR A 390 11.11 10.98 -32.00
N THR A 391 11.69 9.89 -32.45
CA THR A 391 11.08 8.56 -32.40
C THR A 391 12.07 7.63 -31.76
N SER A 392 11.60 6.84 -30.80
CA SER A 392 12.46 5.90 -30.08
C SER A 392 11.72 4.60 -29.81
N THR A 393 12.46 3.50 -29.85
CA THR A 393 12.01 2.18 -29.40
C THR A 393 13.04 1.62 -28.45
N THR A 394 12.58 1.19 -27.28
CA THR A 394 13.39 0.47 -26.30
C THR A 394 12.80 -0.90 -26.08
N ALA A 395 13.63 -1.93 -26.06
CA ALA A 395 13.24 -3.27 -25.63
C ALA A 395 14.26 -3.77 -24.60
N ALA A 396 13.77 -4.25 -23.44
CA ALA A 396 14.65 -4.72 -22.38
C ALA A 396 14.14 -6.03 -21.76
N LEU A 397 15.10 -6.86 -21.39
CA LEU A 397 14.90 -8.08 -20.61
C LEU A 397 15.73 -8.00 -19.35
N ARG A 398 15.06 -7.93 -18.20
CA ARG A 398 15.69 -7.94 -16.89
C ARG A 398 15.36 -9.23 -16.15
N LEU A 399 16.37 -9.74 -15.44
CA LEU A 399 16.30 -10.93 -14.61
C LEU A 399 16.79 -10.57 -13.19
N ASP A 400 15.89 -10.63 -12.21
CA ASP A 400 16.21 -10.41 -10.80
C ASP A 400 16.41 -11.75 -10.09
N TYR A 401 17.55 -11.88 -9.41
CA TYR A 401 17.93 -13.07 -8.65
C TYR A 401 17.74 -12.85 -7.14
N PRO A 402 16.80 -13.57 -6.50
CA PRO A 402 16.66 -13.56 -5.05
C PRO A 402 17.76 -14.42 -4.45
N SER A 403 18.73 -13.79 -3.82
CA SER A 403 19.83 -14.48 -3.19
C SER A 403 20.30 -13.69 -1.97
N LYS A 404 21.24 -14.26 -1.22
CA LYS A 404 21.92 -13.55 -0.13
C LYS A 404 22.51 -12.19 -0.58
N TYR A 405 22.98 -12.08 -1.78
CA TYR A 405 23.42 -10.85 -2.42
C TYR A 405 22.54 -10.64 -3.64
N PRO A 406 21.35 -10.02 -3.49
CA PRO A 406 20.44 -9.86 -4.60
C PRO A 406 21.10 -9.02 -5.68
N PHE A 407 20.93 -9.45 -6.93
CA PHE A 407 21.41 -8.70 -8.08
C PHE A 407 20.42 -8.87 -9.24
N TYR A 408 20.48 -7.94 -10.17
CA TYR A 408 19.83 -8.13 -11.45
C TYR A 408 20.82 -8.08 -12.60
N SER A 409 20.47 -8.75 -13.69
CA SER A 409 21.07 -8.56 -14.99
C SER A 409 20.00 -8.08 -15.97
N GLU A 410 20.35 -7.15 -16.84
CA GLU A 410 19.45 -6.58 -17.84
C GLU A 410 20.16 -6.43 -19.17
N VAL A 411 19.51 -6.83 -20.25
CA VAL A 411 19.90 -6.51 -21.62
C VAL A 411 18.88 -5.55 -22.18
N GLU A 412 19.34 -4.42 -22.68
CA GLU A 412 18.48 -3.38 -23.26
C GLU A 412 18.96 -3.03 -24.66
N PHE A 413 18.03 -2.99 -25.60
CA PHE A 413 18.21 -2.50 -26.94
C PHE A 413 17.46 -1.18 -27.10
N ASN A 414 18.14 -0.18 -27.67
CA ASN A 414 17.55 1.12 -28.00
C ASN A 414 17.78 1.45 -29.46
N ALA A 415 16.72 1.97 -30.11
CA ALA A 415 16.79 2.54 -31.44
C ALA A 415 16.15 3.92 -31.40
N ASN A 416 16.96 4.95 -31.63
CA ASN A 416 16.55 6.35 -31.54
C ASN A 416 16.72 7.02 -32.89
N LYS A 417 15.74 7.87 -33.25
CA LYS A 417 15.83 8.74 -34.41
C LYS A 417 15.50 10.18 -33.99
N TRP A 418 16.45 11.05 -34.20
CA TRP A 418 16.31 12.48 -33.98
C TRP A 418 16.32 13.22 -35.29
N SER A 419 15.40 14.17 -35.46
CA SER A 419 15.36 15.08 -36.61
C SER A 419 15.56 16.50 -36.11
N TYR A 420 16.73 17.06 -36.28
CA TYR A 420 17.06 18.40 -35.83
C TYR A 420 16.83 19.42 -36.93
N TYR A 421 16.03 20.45 -36.62
CA TYR A 421 15.90 21.62 -37.42
C TYR A 421 16.54 22.81 -36.70
N SER A 422 17.54 23.43 -37.30
CA SER A 422 18.08 24.70 -36.81
C SER A 422 17.21 25.83 -37.32
N LEU A 423 16.23 26.25 -36.54
CA LEU A 423 15.46 27.50 -36.79
C LEU A 423 16.25 28.70 -36.26
N LYS A 424 17.11 29.29 -37.06
CA LYS A 424 17.53 30.66 -36.83
C LYS A 424 16.46 31.58 -37.43
N THR A 425 15.51 32.00 -36.63
CA THR A 425 14.56 33.06 -36.98
C THR A 425 15.22 34.42 -36.72
N ASN A 426 16.08 34.85 -37.62
CA ASN A 426 16.35 36.26 -37.78
C ASN A 426 15.30 36.79 -38.77
N PHE A 427 14.51 37.77 -38.37
CA PHE A 427 13.41 38.34 -39.15
C PHE A 427 13.85 38.90 -40.52
N PHE A 428 15.14 38.96 -40.80
CA PHE A 428 15.71 39.56 -41.99
C PHE A 428 16.77 38.72 -42.72
N ASP A 429 17.12 37.52 -42.25
CA ASP A 429 18.08 36.64 -42.91
C ASP A 429 17.42 35.33 -43.34
N PHE A 430 17.29 35.13 -44.64
CA PHE A 430 16.99 33.80 -45.23
C PHE A 430 18.22 32.89 -45.15
N SER A 431 18.58 32.51 -43.92
CA SER A 431 19.59 31.44 -43.75
C SER A 431 18.91 30.11 -44.05
N PRO A 432 19.50 29.29 -44.93
CA PRO A 432 18.96 27.97 -45.21
C PRO A 432 18.93 27.09 -43.95
N LEU A 433 17.85 26.32 -43.82
CA LEU A 433 17.61 25.40 -42.68
C LEU A 433 18.64 24.27 -42.70
N ASN A 434 19.50 24.21 -41.70
CA ASN A 434 20.34 23.02 -41.50
C ASN A 434 19.44 21.90 -40.95
N TYR A 435 19.43 20.78 -41.64
CA TYR A 435 18.66 19.61 -41.30
C TYR A 435 19.62 18.46 -41.00
N ILE A 436 19.53 17.90 -39.80
CA ILE A 436 20.31 16.74 -39.37
C ILE A 436 19.34 15.66 -38.93
N VAL A 437 19.49 14.46 -39.48
CA VAL A 437 18.85 13.24 -39.00
C VAL A 437 19.89 12.36 -38.37
N GLN A 438 19.76 12.12 -37.08
CA GLN A 438 20.62 11.22 -36.34
C GLN A 438 19.85 9.94 -36.03
N ASN A 439 20.40 8.79 -36.43
CA ASN A 439 19.91 7.48 -36.09
C ASN A 439 20.95 6.82 -35.18
N GLU A 440 20.51 6.49 -33.96
CA GLU A 440 21.31 5.82 -32.95
C GLU A 440 20.72 4.45 -32.64
N ASN A 441 21.55 3.42 -32.68
CA ASN A 441 21.17 2.08 -32.23
C ASN A 441 22.23 1.61 -31.22
N ASN A 442 21.78 1.16 -30.06
CA ASN A 442 22.69 0.61 -29.06
C ASN A 442 22.10 -0.62 -28.37
N ILE A 443 22.98 -1.47 -27.89
CA ILE A 443 22.68 -2.59 -27.02
C ILE A 443 23.53 -2.43 -25.75
N GLN A 444 22.90 -2.58 -24.60
CA GLN A 444 23.54 -2.41 -23.31
C GLN A 444 23.30 -3.64 -22.44
N PHE A 445 24.32 -4.05 -21.73
CA PHE A 445 24.24 -4.99 -20.63
C PHE A 445 24.44 -4.25 -19.32
N ARG A 446 23.48 -4.37 -18.41
CA ARG A 446 23.52 -3.78 -17.07
C ARG A 446 23.48 -4.86 -16.01
N MET A 447 24.27 -4.70 -14.98
CA MET A 447 24.26 -5.51 -13.78
C MET A 447 24.15 -4.59 -12.56
N GLY A 448 23.15 -4.80 -11.71
CA GLY A 448 22.92 -3.95 -10.54
C GLY A 448 22.84 -4.74 -9.26
N VAL A 449 23.41 -4.17 -8.20
CA VAL A 449 23.36 -4.71 -6.83
C VAL A 449 22.89 -3.60 -5.87
N PRO A 450 22.06 -3.90 -4.86
CA PRO A 450 21.65 -2.92 -3.87
C PRO A 450 22.81 -2.60 -2.90
N ILE A 451 22.89 -1.33 -2.50
CA ILE A 451 23.72 -0.87 -1.40
C ILE A 451 22.79 -0.33 -0.31
N GLY A 452 22.47 -1.16 0.68
CA GLY A 452 21.43 -0.83 1.65
C GLY A 452 20.05 -0.73 1.00
N VAL A 453 19.18 0.19 1.47
CA VAL A 453 17.81 0.37 0.97
C VAL A 453 17.67 1.55 0.00
N LYS A 454 18.58 2.54 0.07
CA LYS A 454 18.49 3.82 -0.64
C LYS A 454 19.32 3.90 -1.91
N ASP A 455 20.30 3.01 -2.08
CA ASP A 455 21.28 3.08 -3.15
C ASP A 455 21.37 1.77 -3.92
N LYS A 456 21.83 1.86 -5.16
CA LYS A 456 22.22 0.71 -6.00
C LYS A 456 23.49 1.02 -6.77
N LEU A 457 24.36 0.05 -6.88
CA LEU A 457 25.52 0.11 -7.78
C LEU A 457 25.12 -0.55 -9.09
N VAL A 458 25.35 0.14 -10.20
CA VAL A 458 25.04 -0.37 -11.54
C VAL A 458 26.34 -0.35 -12.37
N PHE A 459 26.68 -1.51 -12.88
CA PHE A 459 27.71 -1.67 -13.89
C PHE A 459 27.04 -1.78 -15.26
N ASN A 460 27.44 -0.94 -16.20
CA ASN A 460 26.87 -0.89 -17.55
C ASN A 460 27.96 -0.97 -18.61
N VAL A 461 27.77 -1.83 -19.58
CA VAL A 461 28.61 -1.93 -20.79
C VAL A 461 27.69 -1.95 -22.00
N GLY A 462 28.02 -1.18 -23.01
CA GLY A 462 27.19 -1.10 -24.21
C GLY A 462 28.00 -0.97 -25.49
N LEU A 463 27.38 -1.35 -26.58
CA LEU A 463 27.88 -1.13 -27.92
C LEU A 463 26.85 -0.33 -28.70
N GLY A 464 27.28 0.72 -29.38
CA GLY A 464 26.39 1.57 -30.12
C GLY A 464 26.95 2.00 -31.48
N ARG A 465 26.01 2.37 -32.35
CA ARG A 465 26.28 2.97 -33.65
C ARG A 465 25.41 4.19 -33.81
N VAL A 466 26.03 5.30 -34.18
CA VAL A 466 25.39 6.55 -34.58
C VAL A 466 25.62 6.78 -36.05
N ASN A 467 24.55 7.05 -36.80
CA ASN A 467 24.62 7.45 -38.20
C ASN A 467 23.95 8.83 -38.31
N ASP A 468 24.71 9.80 -38.73
CA ASP A 468 24.26 11.15 -38.97
C ASP A 468 24.11 11.40 -40.48
N GLU A 469 22.96 11.93 -40.86
CA GLU A 469 22.70 12.43 -42.21
C GLU A 469 22.43 13.94 -42.12
N TYR A 470 23.18 14.74 -42.82
CA TYR A 470 23.06 16.19 -42.80
C TYR A 470 23.07 16.78 -44.20
N PHE A 471 22.30 17.84 -44.37
CA PHE A 471 22.26 18.60 -45.62
C PHE A 471 22.97 19.94 -45.40
N ASN A 472 24.09 20.14 -46.13
CA ASN A 472 24.81 21.40 -46.10
C ASN A 472 24.29 22.31 -47.23
N ILE A 473 23.47 23.26 -46.84
CA ILE A 473 22.70 24.11 -47.82
C ILE A 473 23.56 25.27 -48.35
N LYS A 474 24.84 25.03 -48.64
CA LYS A 474 25.59 26.01 -49.44
C LYS A 474 25.35 25.87 -50.94
N HIS A 475 24.66 24.85 -51.41
CA HIS A 475 24.36 24.63 -52.83
C HIS A 475 22.88 24.36 -53.06
N THR A 476 22.22 25.28 -53.72
CA THR A 476 20.81 25.27 -54.08
C THR A 476 20.52 24.43 -55.35
N THR A 477 20.93 23.19 -55.38
CA THR A 477 20.49 22.27 -56.45
C THR A 477 19.67 21.12 -55.85
N ILE A 478 18.53 20.84 -56.47
CA ILE A 478 17.47 19.88 -56.03
C ILE A 478 17.94 18.43 -55.98
N TYR A 479 19.22 18.12 -56.20
CA TYR A 479 19.80 16.80 -56.34
C TYR A 479 20.96 16.48 -55.39
N ASP A 480 21.17 17.31 -54.33
CA ASP A 480 22.27 16.98 -53.39
C ASP A 480 21.90 15.80 -52.50
N THR A 481 22.74 14.76 -52.55
CA THR A 481 22.67 13.65 -51.64
C THR A 481 23.15 14.07 -50.24
N ALA A 482 22.44 13.62 -49.19
CA ALA A 482 22.87 13.89 -47.81
C ALA A 482 24.27 13.35 -47.54
N ASP A 483 25.10 14.15 -46.89
CA ASP A 483 26.37 13.69 -46.34
C ASP A 483 26.11 12.72 -45.17
N LYS A 484 26.91 11.67 -45.05
CA LYS A 484 26.71 10.63 -44.05
C LYS A 484 27.95 10.42 -43.23
N THR A 485 27.81 10.45 -41.92
CA THR A 485 28.87 10.13 -40.99
C THR A 485 28.44 8.97 -40.09
N LYS A 486 29.36 8.03 -39.82
CA LYS A 486 29.10 6.86 -38.97
C LYS A 486 30.11 6.81 -37.85
N PHE A 487 29.59 6.67 -36.64
CA PHE A 487 30.41 6.48 -35.43
C PHE A 487 30.02 5.17 -34.76
N ASN A 488 31.02 4.41 -34.28
CA ASN A 488 30.81 3.30 -33.37
C ASN A 488 31.36 3.71 -32.00
N HIS A 489 30.65 3.34 -30.92
CA HIS A 489 31.10 3.63 -29.55
C HIS A 489 30.88 2.41 -28.66
N ILE A 490 31.68 2.32 -27.61
CA ILE A 490 31.66 1.26 -26.62
C ILE A 490 31.35 1.89 -25.26
#